data_30cce2bdbc7c3eda64b3b953d41026ce
#
_entry.id   30cce2bdbc7c3eda64b3b953d41026ce
#
_cell.length_a   1.000
_cell.length_b   1.000
_cell.length_c   1.000
_cell.angle_alpha   90.00
_cell.angle_beta   90.00
_cell.angle_gamma   90.00
#
_symmetry.space_group_name_H-M   'P 1'
#
loop_
_entity.id
_entity.type
_entity.pdbx_description
1 polymer ?
#
loop_
_entity_poly.entity_id
_entity_poly.type
_entity_poly.pdbx_seq_one_letter_code
_entity_poly.pdbx_strand_id
1 'polypeptide(L)'
;MFAISLGDDGAELRPLEPWRAEEFLAHIDRGREFIGRYIGLAAAATDIESARGFLQSYAEKQAADGGRIYGIWLDGTLVGGVLFRVFDTAQESCEVGCWLEPSGAGRGLVTRAIRVLIDWAVLERGMHRVEWMAAAGNTASLKVAQRLGMTRDGVLREAYPYRGVRHDMEVWSVLAPQWRELRAAEAASAR
;
A
#
# COMPACT_ATOMS: atom_id res chain seq x y z
N MET A 1 4.15 9.96 -12.91
CA MET A 1 5.16 9.88 -11.83
C MET A 1 6.28 8.98 -12.32
N PHE A 2 7.52 9.44 -12.24
CA PHE A 2 8.71 8.62 -12.54
C PHE A 2 9.10 7.79 -11.30
N ALA A 3 10.27 7.16 -11.32
CA ALA A 3 10.78 6.48 -10.14
C ALA A 3 11.09 7.48 -9.02
N ILE A 4 10.75 7.11 -7.78
CA ILE A 4 11.08 7.86 -6.56
C ILE A 4 12.01 6.98 -5.74
N SER A 5 13.19 7.47 -5.36
CA SER A 5 14.05 6.80 -4.40
C SER A 5 13.36 6.73 -3.04
N LEU A 6 13.38 5.56 -2.43
CA LEU A 6 12.87 5.36 -1.06
C LEU A 6 13.97 5.46 0.01
N GLY A 7 15.20 5.79 -0.38
CA GLY A 7 16.38 5.91 0.49
C GLY A 7 17.65 5.48 -0.24
N ASP A 8 18.75 5.37 0.50
CA ASP A 8 20.08 5.11 -0.05
C ASP A 8 20.40 3.61 -0.24
N ASP A 9 19.43 2.73 -0.01
CA ASP A 9 19.58 1.27 -0.04
C ASP A 9 19.11 0.63 -1.36
N GLY A 10 19.07 1.40 -2.46
CA GLY A 10 18.66 0.90 -3.78
C GLY A 10 17.15 0.65 -3.93
N ALA A 11 16.36 1.09 -2.95
CA ALA A 11 14.91 0.92 -2.98
C ALA A 11 14.23 2.06 -3.75
N GLU A 12 13.30 1.71 -4.65
CA GLU A 12 12.56 2.66 -5.47
C GLU A 12 11.07 2.34 -5.51
N LEU A 13 10.25 3.39 -5.59
CA LEU A 13 8.83 3.33 -5.88
C LEU A 13 8.59 3.72 -7.34
N ARG A 14 7.95 2.85 -8.11
CA ARG A 14 7.64 3.10 -9.53
C ARG A 14 6.19 2.76 -9.84
N PRO A 15 5.55 3.39 -10.84
CA PRO A 15 4.26 2.95 -11.35
C PRO A 15 4.32 1.47 -11.77
N LEU A 16 3.31 0.70 -11.36
CA LEU A 16 3.17 -0.70 -11.73
C LEU A 16 2.10 -0.83 -12.80
N GLU A 17 2.53 -0.74 -14.04
CA GLU A 17 1.69 -0.63 -15.24
C GLU A 17 1.41 -2.00 -15.88
N PRO A 18 0.36 -2.16 -16.72
CA PRO A 18 -0.02 -3.44 -17.32
C PRO A 18 1.07 -4.16 -18.11
N TRP A 19 2.00 -3.45 -18.74
CA TRP A 19 3.12 -4.07 -19.45
C TRP A 19 4.15 -4.73 -18.55
N ARG A 20 4.08 -4.53 -17.23
CA ARG A 20 4.91 -5.21 -16.23
C ARG A 20 4.25 -6.48 -15.66
N ALA A 21 3.22 -7.00 -16.31
CA ALA A 21 2.46 -8.15 -15.81
C ALA A 21 3.33 -9.39 -15.60
N GLU A 22 4.33 -9.63 -16.45
CA GLU A 22 5.26 -10.76 -16.29
C GLU A 22 6.11 -10.62 -15.02
N GLU A 23 6.68 -9.44 -14.80
CA GLU A 23 7.46 -9.13 -13.60
C GLU A 23 6.60 -9.19 -12.34
N PHE A 24 5.37 -8.70 -12.42
CA PHE A 24 4.40 -8.74 -11.33
C PHE A 24 4.00 -10.18 -10.98
N LEU A 25 3.67 -11.01 -11.98
CA LEU A 25 3.36 -12.42 -11.76
C LEU A 25 4.54 -13.18 -11.14
N ALA A 26 5.75 -13.00 -11.68
CA ALA A 26 6.95 -13.62 -11.14
C ALA A 26 7.20 -13.22 -9.67
N HIS A 27 6.94 -11.95 -9.31
CA HIS A 27 6.99 -11.47 -7.94
C HIS A 27 5.94 -12.16 -7.06
N ILE A 28 4.68 -12.23 -7.52
CA ILE A 28 3.60 -12.91 -6.79
C ILE A 28 3.96 -14.38 -6.57
N ASP A 29 4.50 -15.06 -7.56
CA ASP A 29 4.88 -16.48 -7.47
C ASP A 29 5.96 -16.73 -6.42
N ARG A 30 6.97 -15.86 -6.34
CA ARG A 30 8.02 -15.95 -5.30
C ARG A 30 7.47 -15.79 -3.88
N GLY A 31 6.43 -14.96 -3.72
CA GLY A 31 5.85 -14.63 -2.42
C GLY A 31 4.43 -15.16 -2.19
N ARG A 32 3.89 -16.04 -3.05
CA ARG A 32 2.48 -16.41 -3.13
C ARG A 32 1.85 -16.80 -1.79
N GLU A 33 2.50 -17.64 -1.01
CA GLU A 33 2.00 -18.08 0.29
C GLU A 33 2.01 -16.93 1.31
N PHE A 34 3.12 -16.20 1.37
CA PHE A 34 3.30 -15.08 2.30
C PHE A 34 2.36 -13.91 2.00
N ILE A 35 2.28 -13.49 0.73
CA ILE A 35 1.38 -12.42 0.26
C ILE A 35 -0.08 -12.85 0.47
N GLY A 36 -0.40 -14.09 0.08
CA GLY A 36 -1.74 -14.65 0.17
C GLY A 36 -2.20 -15.03 1.58
N ARG A 37 -1.43 -14.72 2.63
CA ARG A 37 -1.82 -15.09 4.00
C ARG A 37 -3.03 -14.29 4.50
N TYR A 38 -3.12 -13.01 4.17
CA TYR A 38 -4.16 -12.10 4.66
C TYR A 38 -4.92 -11.35 3.56
N ILE A 39 -4.45 -11.39 2.31
CA ILE A 39 -5.05 -10.66 1.20
C ILE A 39 -5.22 -11.53 -0.04
N GLY A 40 -6.26 -11.25 -0.81
CA GLY A 40 -6.62 -12.00 -2.01
C GLY A 40 -5.73 -11.78 -3.24
N LEU A 41 -4.66 -10.97 -3.14
CA LEU A 41 -3.84 -10.59 -4.28
C LEU A 41 -3.21 -11.80 -5.01
N ALA A 42 -2.70 -12.77 -4.24
CA ALA A 42 -2.12 -13.98 -4.81
C ALA A 42 -3.13 -14.87 -5.56
N ALA A 43 -4.41 -14.79 -5.19
CA ALA A 43 -5.50 -15.47 -5.89
C ALA A 43 -6.00 -14.67 -7.11
N ALA A 44 -5.79 -13.37 -7.14
CA ALA A 44 -6.16 -12.50 -8.25
C ALA A 44 -5.14 -12.52 -9.41
N ALA A 45 -3.90 -13.01 -9.17
CA ALA A 45 -2.83 -13.09 -10.17
C ALA A 45 -2.27 -14.52 -10.21
N THR A 46 -2.95 -15.42 -10.92
CA THR A 46 -2.60 -16.84 -11.03
C THR A 46 -1.84 -17.19 -12.32
N ASP A 47 -1.96 -16.33 -13.31
CA ASP A 47 -1.34 -16.43 -14.64
C ASP A 47 -1.12 -15.02 -15.21
N ILE A 48 -0.51 -14.95 -16.39
CA ILE A 48 -0.15 -13.68 -17.03
C ILE A 48 -1.38 -12.85 -17.42
N GLU A 49 -2.48 -13.48 -17.79
CA GLU A 49 -3.71 -12.79 -18.21
C GLU A 49 -4.39 -12.15 -16.99
N SER A 50 -4.58 -12.88 -15.91
CA SER A 50 -5.14 -12.39 -14.66
C SER A 50 -4.25 -11.33 -14.01
N ALA A 51 -2.91 -11.48 -14.04
CA ALA A 51 -1.97 -10.49 -13.57
C ALA A 51 -2.08 -9.18 -14.36
N ARG A 52 -2.13 -9.27 -15.71
CA ARG A 52 -2.34 -8.11 -16.58
C ARG A 52 -3.69 -7.45 -16.35
N GLY A 53 -4.76 -8.24 -16.23
CA GLY A 53 -6.11 -7.75 -15.94
C GLY A 53 -6.19 -7.01 -14.59
N PHE A 54 -5.50 -7.51 -13.57
CA PHE A 54 -5.39 -6.83 -12.28
C PHE A 54 -4.72 -5.46 -12.42
N LEU A 55 -3.57 -5.39 -13.08
CA LEU A 55 -2.87 -4.11 -13.31
C LEU A 55 -3.67 -3.17 -14.19
N GLN A 56 -4.36 -3.69 -15.22
CA GLN A 56 -5.23 -2.92 -16.10
C GLN A 56 -6.38 -2.26 -15.30
N SER A 57 -6.97 -2.98 -14.35
CA SER A 57 -8.02 -2.41 -13.48
C SER A 57 -7.54 -1.20 -12.68
N TYR A 58 -6.26 -1.19 -12.28
CA TYR A 58 -5.66 -0.03 -11.59
C TYR A 58 -5.29 1.10 -12.55
N ALA A 59 -4.89 0.80 -13.79
CA ALA A 59 -4.70 1.82 -14.82
C ALA A 59 -6.03 2.55 -15.14
N GLU A 60 -7.13 1.81 -15.21
CA GLU A 60 -8.48 2.37 -15.40
C GLU A 60 -8.93 3.19 -14.18
N LYS A 61 -8.71 2.70 -12.95
CA LYS A 61 -8.95 3.48 -11.73
C LYS A 61 -8.14 4.78 -11.71
N GLN A 62 -6.88 4.72 -12.13
CA GLN A 62 -6.02 5.90 -12.20
C GLN A 62 -6.52 6.92 -13.22
N ALA A 63 -6.99 6.46 -14.38
CA ALA A 63 -7.60 7.32 -15.40
C ALA A 63 -8.88 8.00 -14.90
N ALA A 64 -9.64 7.31 -14.03
CA ALA A 64 -10.85 7.83 -13.38
C ALA A 64 -10.58 8.56 -12.05
N ASP A 65 -9.30 8.77 -11.69
CA ASP A 65 -8.85 9.34 -10.40
C ASP A 65 -9.36 8.61 -9.14
N GLY A 66 -9.74 7.32 -9.27
CA GLY A 66 -10.34 6.50 -8.21
C GLY A 66 -9.36 5.56 -7.48
N GLY A 67 -8.12 5.46 -7.92
CA GLY A 67 -7.09 4.62 -7.29
C GLY A 67 -5.80 4.56 -8.09
N ARG A 68 -4.73 4.04 -7.49
CA ARG A 68 -3.41 3.90 -8.12
C ARG A 68 -2.64 2.74 -7.52
N ILE A 69 -1.71 2.18 -8.29
CA ILE A 69 -0.84 1.09 -7.84
C ILE A 69 0.62 1.39 -8.19
N TYR A 70 1.50 1.10 -7.25
CA TYR A 70 2.94 1.27 -7.38
C TYR A 70 3.67 0.02 -6.90
N GLY A 71 4.70 -0.37 -7.62
CA GLY A 71 5.62 -1.40 -7.16
C GLY A 71 6.75 -0.80 -6.32
N ILE A 72 7.31 -1.63 -5.45
CA ILE A 72 8.54 -1.36 -4.70
C ILE A 72 9.63 -2.24 -5.31
N TRP A 73 10.66 -1.63 -5.88
CA TRP A 73 11.85 -2.31 -6.37
C TRP A 73 12.98 -2.17 -5.36
N LEU A 74 13.73 -3.24 -5.20
CA LEU A 74 14.97 -3.28 -4.43
C LEU A 74 16.06 -3.86 -5.34
N ASP A 75 17.11 -3.09 -5.58
CA ASP A 75 18.20 -3.47 -6.49
C ASP A 75 17.69 -3.97 -7.86
N GLY A 76 16.70 -3.28 -8.41
CA GLY A 76 16.10 -3.61 -9.70
C GLY A 76 15.09 -4.77 -9.70
N THR A 77 14.85 -5.42 -8.57
CA THR A 77 13.88 -6.50 -8.41
C THR A 77 12.59 -6.01 -7.76
N LEU A 78 11.44 -6.32 -8.35
CA LEU A 78 10.13 -6.04 -7.74
C LEU A 78 9.93 -6.95 -6.50
N VAL A 79 9.84 -6.34 -5.31
CA VAL A 79 9.72 -7.06 -4.04
C VAL A 79 8.40 -6.81 -3.31
N GLY A 80 7.56 -5.92 -3.79
CA GLY A 80 6.28 -5.60 -3.19
C GLY A 80 5.61 -4.41 -3.87
N GLY A 81 4.60 -3.85 -3.19
CA GLY A 81 3.96 -2.64 -3.69
C GLY A 81 3.01 -2.01 -2.70
N VAL A 82 2.55 -0.84 -3.09
CA VAL A 82 1.58 -0.02 -2.37
C VAL A 82 0.55 0.52 -3.34
N LEU A 83 -0.64 0.84 -2.84
CA LEU A 83 -1.73 1.29 -3.68
C LEU A 83 -2.67 2.23 -2.91
N PHE A 84 -3.40 3.04 -3.65
CA PHE A 84 -4.68 3.58 -3.21
C PHE A 84 -5.78 2.64 -3.69
N ARG A 85 -6.42 1.96 -2.75
CA ARG A 85 -7.54 1.06 -3.02
C ARG A 85 -8.80 1.83 -3.40
N VAL A 86 -9.01 2.92 -2.69
CA VAL A 86 -10.04 3.92 -2.89
C VAL A 86 -9.38 5.29 -2.87
N PHE A 87 -9.81 6.19 -3.73
CA PHE A 87 -9.39 7.58 -3.75
C PHE A 87 -10.62 8.42 -4.11
N ASP A 88 -11.27 9.00 -3.11
CA ASP A 88 -12.52 9.74 -3.23
C ASP A 88 -12.27 11.23 -2.96
N THR A 89 -12.17 12.00 -4.02
CA THR A 89 -11.92 13.45 -3.95
C THR A 89 -13.13 14.23 -3.45
N ALA A 90 -14.35 13.70 -3.61
CA ALA A 90 -15.56 14.36 -3.14
C ALA A 90 -15.70 14.26 -1.62
N GLN A 91 -15.24 13.16 -1.04
CA GLN A 91 -15.20 12.96 0.42
C GLN A 91 -13.84 13.32 1.04
N GLU A 92 -12.87 13.75 0.23
CA GLU A 92 -11.50 14.04 0.65
C GLU A 92 -10.87 12.87 1.45
N SER A 93 -11.17 11.64 1.05
CA SER A 93 -10.81 10.42 1.75
C SER A 93 -10.15 9.41 0.81
N CYS A 94 -9.14 8.70 1.30
CA CYS A 94 -8.52 7.62 0.55
C CYS A 94 -8.11 6.45 1.45
N GLU A 95 -8.08 5.23 0.89
CA GLU A 95 -7.59 4.03 1.57
C GLU A 95 -6.29 3.58 0.91
N VAL A 96 -5.23 3.46 1.70
CA VAL A 96 -3.95 2.91 1.26
C VAL A 96 -3.80 1.45 1.66
N GLY A 97 -3.09 0.69 0.83
CA GLY A 97 -2.80 -0.72 1.08
C GLY A 97 -1.40 -1.09 0.60
N CYS A 98 -0.94 -2.28 1.02
CA CYS A 98 0.36 -2.78 0.65
C CYS A 98 0.41 -4.31 0.54
N TRP A 99 1.44 -4.78 -0.13
CA TRP A 99 1.89 -6.17 -0.08
C TRP A 99 3.41 -6.23 -0.21
N LEU A 100 4.01 -7.32 0.24
CA LEU A 100 5.46 -7.49 0.19
C LEU A 100 5.78 -8.99 0.12
N GLU A 101 6.83 -9.37 -0.59
CA GLU A 101 7.40 -10.71 -0.49
C GLU A 101 8.41 -10.81 0.68
N PRO A 102 8.78 -12.03 1.13
CA PRO A 102 9.67 -12.20 2.27
C PRO A 102 11.03 -11.48 2.14
N SER A 103 11.60 -11.41 0.93
CA SER A 103 12.90 -10.78 0.67
C SER A 103 12.93 -9.27 0.96
N GLY A 104 11.78 -8.60 0.84
CA GLY A 104 11.62 -7.18 1.16
C GLY A 104 11.32 -6.90 2.64
N ALA A 105 11.03 -7.94 3.45
CA ALA A 105 10.59 -7.76 4.82
C ALA A 105 11.71 -7.23 5.75
N GLY A 106 11.32 -6.50 6.80
CA GLY A 106 12.25 -6.00 7.82
C GLY A 106 13.06 -4.76 7.44
N ARG A 107 12.97 -4.27 6.21
CA ARG A 107 13.75 -3.15 5.67
C ARG A 107 13.03 -1.78 5.73
N GLY A 108 11.80 -1.73 6.27
CA GLY A 108 11.01 -0.50 6.33
C GLY A 108 10.45 -0.01 4.98
N LEU A 109 10.59 -0.79 3.90
CA LEU A 109 10.21 -0.41 2.54
C LEU A 109 8.75 0.05 2.43
N VAL A 110 7.81 -0.72 3.00
CA VAL A 110 6.38 -0.38 2.99
C VAL A 110 6.14 0.94 3.71
N THR A 111 6.75 1.16 4.89
CA THR A 111 6.56 2.40 5.65
C THR A 111 7.04 3.62 4.85
N ARG A 112 8.21 3.51 4.19
CA ARG A 112 8.76 4.58 3.35
C ARG A 112 7.87 4.83 2.12
N ALA A 113 7.42 3.78 1.45
CA ALA A 113 6.55 3.90 0.27
C ALA A 113 5.18 4.50 0.61
N ILE A 114 4.53 4.02 1.68
CA ILE A 114 3.24 4.58 2.12
C ILE A 114 3.38 6.03 2.56
N ARG A 115 4.50 6.41 3.19
CA ARG A 115 4.78 7.80 3.54
C ARG A 115 4.74 8.70 2.29
N VAL A 116 5.35 8.28 1.18
CA VAL A 116 5.27 9.00 -0.11
C VAL A 116 3.83 9.12 -0.59
N LEU A 117 3.02 8.05 -0.47
CA LEU A 117 1.62 8.09 -0.86
C LEU A 117 0.81 9.07 0.00
N ILE A 118 1.00 9.05 1.32
CA ILE A 118 0.29 9.95 2.23
C ILE A 118 0.73 11.42 2.00
N ASP A 119 2.03 11.66 1.83
CA ASP A 119 2.53 13.00 1.49
C ASP A 119 1.84 13.53 0.23
N TRP A 120 1.81 12.74 -0.84
CA TRP A 120 1.13 13.12 -2.07
C TRP A 120 -0.38 13.34 -1.88
N ALA A 121 -1.05 12.43 -1.18
CA ALA A 121 -2.50 12.53 -0.95
C ALA A 121 -2.87 13.78 -0.14
N VAL A 122 -2.15 14.05 0.95
CA VAL A 122 -2.48 15.15 1.88
C VAL A 122 -1.94 16.48 1.40
N LEU A 123 -0.69 16.52 0.91
CA LEU A 123 -0.02 17.80 0.63
C LEU A 123 -0.29 18.31 -0.79
N GLU A 124 -0.46 17.38 -1.77
CA GLU A 124 -0.66 17.78 -3.17
C GLU A 124 -2.12 17.60 -3.61
N ARG A 125 -2.84 16.59 -3.10
CA ARG A 125 -4.20 16.28 -3.55
C ARG A 125 -5.29 16.77 -2.58
N GLY A 126 -4.91 17.29 -1.41
CA GLY A 126 -5.84 17.87 -0.44
C GLY A 126 -6.72 16.84 0.30
N MET A 127 -6.35 15.55 0.29
CA MET A 127 -7.09 14.55 1.06
C MET A 127 -7.05 14.90 2.55
N HIS A 128 -8.21 14.85 3.19
CA HIS A 128 -8.33 15.13 4.63
C HIS A 128 -8.05 13.89 5.48
N ARG A 129 -8.46 12.71 4.98
CA ARG A 129 -8.38 11.45 5.71
C ARG A 129 -7.71 10.37 4.87
N VAL A 130 -6.68 9.73 5.44
CA VAL A 130 -6.04 8.54 4.86
C VAL A 130 -6.29 7.36 5.77
N GLU A 131 -6.89 6.32 5.22
CA GLU A 131 -7.28 5.10 5.93
C GLU A 131 -6.33 3.94 5.64
N TRP A 132 -6.23 3.06 6.63
CA TRP A 132 -5.54 1.78 6.56
C TRP A 132 -6.40 0.71 7.20
N MET A 133 -6.69 -0.35 6.47
CA MET A 133 -7.43 -1.49 6.98
C MET A 133 -6.59 -2.75 6.96
N ALA A 134 -6.56 -3.48 8.05
CA ALA A 134 -5.85 -4.75 8.15
C ALA A 134 -6.58 -5.75 9.05
N ALA A 135 -6.48 -7.05 8.71
CA ALA A 135 -6.95 -8.09 9.60
C ALA A 135 -6.24 -7.99 10.96
N ALA A 136 -6.99 -8.12 12.06
CA ALA A 136 -6.47 -8.00 13.43
C ALA A 136 -5.30 -8.97 13.72
N GLY A 137 -5.27 -10.13 13.06
CA GLY A 137 -4.15 -11.08 13.12
C GLY A 137 -2.92 -10.69 12.29
N ASN A 138 -3.00 -9.67 11.43
CA ASN A 138 -1.89 -9.21 10.59
C ASN A 138 -1.03 -8.17 11.33
N THR A 139 -0.33 -8.62 12.37
CA THR A 139 0.47 -7.74 13.24
C THR A 139 1.55 -6.97 12.49
N ALA A 140 2.09 -7.51 11.39
CA ALA A 140 3.07 -6.83 10.56
C ALA A 140 2.46 -5.57 9.90
N SER A 141 1.27 -5.70 9.34
CA SER A 141 0.52 -4.59 8.74
C SER A 141 0.11 -3.53 9.77
N LEU A 142 -0.38 -3.97 10.94
CA LEU A 142 -0.74 -3.05 12.03
C LEU A 142 0.46 -2.24 12.55
N LYS A 143 1.65 -2.86 12.63
CA LYS A 143 2.89 -2.14 12.98
C LYS A 143 3.29 -1.09 11.94
N VAL A 144 2.91 -1.24 10.67
CA VAL A 144 3.14 -0.19 9.66
C VAL A 144 2.25 1.02 9.96
N ALA A 145 0.96 0.82 10.19
CA ALA A 145 0.04 1.90 10.56
C ALA A 145 0.52 2.67 11.80
N GLN A 146 0.96 1.95 12.85
CA GLN A 146 1.52 2.54 14.07
C GLN A 146 2.77 3.40 13.79
N ARG A 147 3.72 2.91 12.95
CA ARG A 147 4.93 3.66 12.59
C ARG A 147 4.66 4.89 11.74
N LEU A 148 3.54 4.90 11.03
CA LEU A 148 3.07 6.05 10.27
C LEU A 148 2.33 7.07 11.15
N GLY A 149 2.20 6.82 12.46
CA GLY A 149 1.49 7.72 13.38
C GLY A 149 -0.03 7.69 13.21
N MET A 150 -0.58 6.64 12.58
CA MET A 150 -2.02 6.50 12.45
C MET A 150 -2.68 6.17 13.78
N THR A 151 -3.88 6.66 13.98
CA THR A 151 -4.76 6.35 15.12
C THR A 151 -5.67 5.18 14.78
N ARG A 152 -5.86 4.27 15.70
CA ARG A 152 -6.83 3.18 15.55
C ARG A 152 -8.24 3.71 15.85
N ASP A 153 -9.10 3.74 14.83
CA ASP A 153 -10.48 4.21 14.95
C ASP A 153 -11.42 3.14 15.53
N GLY A 154 -11.16 1.87 15.22
CA GLY A 154 -12.01 0.79 15.71
C GLY A 154 -11.71 -0.58 15.11
N VAL A 155 -12.62 -1.51 15.38
CA VAL A 155 -12.62 -2.87 14.84
C VAL A 155 -13.98 -3.19 14.23
N LEU A 156 -13.97 -3.63 13.01
CA LEU A 156 -15.12 -4.21 12.33
C LEU A 156 -15.07 -5.73 12.56
N ARG A 157 -15.95 -6.22 13.42
CA ARG A 157 -15.98 -7.64 13.79
C ARG A 157 -16.42 -8.49 12.60
N GLU A 158 -15.71 -9.58 12.32
CA GLU A 158 -16.01 -10.58 11.28
C GLU A 158 -16.27 -10.00 9.88
N ALA A 159 -15.68 -8.82 9.59
CA ALA A 159 -15.96 -8.05 8.37
C ALA A 159 -15.31 -8.62 7.12
N TYR A 160 -14.26 -9.43 7.26
CA TYR A 160 -13.50 -9.93 6.11
C TYR A 160 -13.53 -11.46 6.02
N PRO A 161 -14.41 -12.05 5.17
CA PRO A 161 -14.39 -13.47 4.89
C PRO A 161 -13.22 -13.81 3.97
N TYR A 162 -12.26 -14.58 4.46
CA TYR A 162 -11.09 -14.98 3.71
C TYR A 162 -10.66 -16.41 4.08
N ARG A 163 -10.45 -17.27 3.07
CA ARG A 163 -10.06 -18.69 3.23
C ARG A 163 -10.93 -19.48 4.23
N GLY A 164 -12.25 -19.25 4.16
CA GLY A 164 -13.22 -19.96 5.02
C GLY A 164 -13.31 -19.47 6.46
N VAL A 165 -12.55 -18.42 6.82
CA VAL A 165 -12.57 -17.79 8.15
C VAL A 165 -13.04 -16.35 8.01
N ARG A 166 -13.84 -15.88 8.98
CA ARG A 166 -14.16 -14.45 9.09
C ARG A 166 -13.16 -13.79 10.02
N HIS A 167 -12.54 -12.73 9.52
CA HIS A 167 -11.54 -11.97 10.25
C HIS A 167 -12.11 -10.64 10.72
N ASP A 168 -11.75 -10.25 11.93
CA ASP A 168 -11.91 -8.88 12.40
C ASP A 168 -10.95 -7.98 11.63
N MET A 169 -11.42 -6.80 11.25
CA MET A 169 -10.62 -5.78 10.55
C MET A 169 -10.40 -4.59 11.47
N GLU A 170 -9.15 -4.25 11.73
CA GLU A 170 -8.82 -2.98 12.38
C GLU A 170 -8.83 -1.86 11.35
N VAL A 171 -9.48 -0.76 11.71
CA VAL A 171 -9.51 0.49 10.93
C VAL A 171 -8.60 1.49 11.62
N TRP A 172 -7.64 1.99 10.87
CA TRP A 172 -6.69 3.01 11.30
C TRP A 172 -6.75 4.19 10.34
N SER A 173 -6.47 5.39 10.85
CA SER A 173 -6.44 6.57 10.01
C SER A 173 -5.42 7.60 10.48
N VAL A 174 -5.05 8.49 9.56
CA VAL A 174 -4.39 9.76 9.86
C VAL A 174 -5.14 10.89 9.18
N LEU A 175 -5.36 11.98 9.91
CA LEU A 175 -5.99 13.18 9.38
C LEU A 175 -4.93 14.17 8.87
N ALA A 176 -5.29 14.96 7.86
CA ALA A 176 -4.37 15.94 7.25
C ALA A 176 -3.68 16.88 8.24
N PRO A 177 -4.34 17.45 9.27
CA PRO A 177 -3.65 18.26 10.28
C PRO A 177 -2.58 17.47 11.03
N GLN A 178 -2.93 16.25 11.48
CA GLN A 178 -2.00 15.37 12.21
C GLN A 178 -0.79 15.00 11.35
N TRP A 179 -1.02 14.67 10.07
CA TRP A 179 0.06 14.34 9.16
C TRP A 179 1.02 15.51 8.92
N ARG A 180 0.47 16.73 8.73
CA ARG A 180 1.29 17.95 8.58
C ARG A 180 2.14 18.24 9.82
N GLU A 181 1.59 18.05 11.01
CA GLU A 181 2.32 18.19 12.28
C GLU A 181 3.46 17.18 12.40
N LEU A 182 3.20 15.89 12.10
CA LEU A 182 4.21 14.82 12.07
C LEU A 182 5.36 15.17 11.13
N ARG A 183 5.05 15.59 9.89
CA ARG A 183 6.05 15.95 8.89
C ARG A 183 6.87 17.19 9.28
N ALA A 184 6.24 18.18 9.91
CA ALA A 184 6.93 19.35 10.42
C ALA A 184 7.90 18.99 11.58
N ALA A 185 7.49 18.13 12.50
CA ALA A 185 8.33 17.65 13.60
C ALA A 185 9.55 16.85 13.10
N GLU A 186 9.34 15.96 12.11
CA GLU A 186 10.44 15.21 11.48
C GLU A 186 11.46 16.13 10.78
N ALA A 187 10.98 17.13 10.04
CA ALA A 187 11.84 18.11 9.37
C ALA A 187 12.64 18.97 10.36
N ALA A 188 12.08 19.27 11.52
CA ALA A 188 12.78 20.00 12.59
C ALA A 188 13.87 19.15 13.27
N SER A 189 13.64 17.83 13.40
CA SER A 189 14.59 16.89 14.03
C SER A 189 15.76 16.49 13.12
N ALA A 190 15.64 16.72 11.81
CA ALA A 190 16.68 16.40 10.81
C ALA A 190 17.67 17.56 10.55
N ARG A 191 17.48 18.71 11.23
CA ARG A 191 18.36 19.90 11.17
C ARG A 191 19.32 19.94 12.33
#